data_be89df807d9dcec66cd5c836340d9a0a
#
_entry.id   be89df807d9dcec66cd5c836340d9a0a
#
_cell.length_a   1.000
_cell.length_b   1.000
_cell.length_c   1.000
_cell.angle_alpha   90.00
_cell.angle_beta   90.00
_cell.angle_gamma   90.00
#
_symmetry.space_group_name_H-M   'P 1'
#
loop_
_entity.id
_entity.type
_entity.pdbx_description
1 polymer ?
#
loop_
_entity_poly.entity_id
_entity_poly.type
_entity_poly.pdbx_seq_one_letter_code
_entity_poly.pdbx_strand_id
1 'polypeptide(L)'
;VLALYGTAVYLLAIPGGIFADRVIGPWLSTLYGGMVIMAGHICLSIPVVATSWLGIVLVAVGTGFIKPNLSTIVGGLYDDDDIRRDAGFQLFYMSVNVGSLASPLVTGWLRERYGYHAGFSSAAVGMGVALIAFVYGRHKLSAFAFTVPNPIRPEERTRFVLVSVLTVAGTAALVAVLSTLTGSLLDAISTTMLIIPAGAALGRSGRNDEHGGG
;
A
#
# COMPACT_ATOMS: atom_id res chain seq x y z
N VAL A 1 -1.21 12.39 2.42
CA VAL A 1 -1.87 11.06 2.57
C VAL A 1 -1.19 10.04 1.66
N LEU A 2 -1.00 10.27 0.34
CA LEU A 2 -0.40 9.31 -0.60
C LEU A 2 1.03 8.90 -0.22
N ALA A 3 1.89 9.87 0.14
CA ALA A 3 3.26 9.59 0.54
C ALA A 3 3.31 8.75 1.82
N LEU A 4 2.48 9.07 2.82
CA LEU A 4 2.36 8.32 4.07
C LEU A 4 1.87 6.89 3.83
N TYR A 5 0.87 6.72 2.96
CA TYR A 5 0.40 5.40 2.56
C TYR A 5 1.51 4.58 1.91
N GLY A 6 2.24 5.18 0.94
CA GLY A 6 3.37 4.52 0.29
C GLY A 6 4.44 4.08 1.29
N THR A 7 4.84 4.98 2.20
CA THR A 7 5.82 4.68 3.25
C THR A 7 5.34 3.53 4.15
N ALA A 8 4.08 3.56 4.59
CA ALA A 8 3.50 2.51 5.43
C ALA A 8 3.51 1.15 4.73
N VAL A 9 3.15 1.08 3.44
CA VAL A 9 3.17 -0.16 2.64
C VAL A 9 4.58 -0.76 2.57
N TYR A 10 5.61 0.05 2.33
CA TYR A 10 6.98 -0.45 2.27
C TYR A 10 7.50 -0.90 3.62
N LEU A 11 7.21 -0.17 4.69
CA LEU A 11 7.59 -0.55 6.05
C LEU A 11 6.88 -1.82 6.51
N LEU A 12 5.60 -2.00 6.16
CA LEU A 12 4.84 -3.21 6.48
C LEU A 12 5.26 -4.43 5.65
N ALA A 13 5.93 -4.23 4.52
CA ALA A 13 6.48 -5.34 3.73
C ALA A 13 7.58 -6.11 4.48
N ILE A 14 8.34 -5.44 5.35
CA ILE A 14 9.39 -6.07 6.16
C ILE A 14 8.78 -7.09 7.15
N PRO A 15 7.88 -6.70 8.07
CA PRO A 15 7.26 -7.67 8.97
C PRO A 15 6.40 -8.70 8.22
N GLY A 16 5.75 -8.34 7.10
CA GLY A 16 4.97 -9.26 6.26
C GLY A 16 5.83 -10.37 5.66
N GLY A 17 7.02 -10.04 5.14
CA GLY A 17 7.99 -11.02 4.64
C GLY A 17 8.53 -11.91 5.76
N ILE A 18 8.96 -11.31 6.87
CA ILE A 18 9.48 -12.07 8.04
C ILE A 18 8.40 -13.02 8.58
N PHE A 19 7.13 -12.58 8.63
CA PHE A 19 6.05 -13.43 9.11
C PHE A 19 5.79 -14.61 8.16
N ALA A 20 5.88 -14.40 6.86
CA ALA A 20 5.79 -15.47 5.88
C ALA A 20 6.94 -16.47 6.02
N ASP A 21 8.18 -15.99 6.11
CA ASP A 21 9.37 -16.84 6.19
C ASP A 21 9.45 -17.64 7.48
N ARG A 22 8.87 -17.16 8.57
CA ARG A 22 9.00 -17.72 9.89
C ARG A 22 7.77 -18.47 10.40
N VAL A 23 6.56 -18.15 9.90
CA VAL A 23 5.31 -18.62 10.54
C VAL A 23 4.41 -19.41 9.60
N ILE A 24 4.01 -18.84 8.47
CA ILE A 24 2.93 -19.41 7.64
C ILE A 24 3.33 -19.80 6.22
N GLY A 25 4.51 -19.42 5.79
CA GLY A 25 4.96 -19.64 4.42
C GLY A 25 4.44 -18.62 3.40
N PRO A 26 5.07 -18.53 2.22
CA PRO A 26 4.78 -17.49 1.22
C PRO A 26 3.36 -17.57 0.66
N TRP A 27 2.86 -18.79 0.40
CA TRP A 27 1.54 -18.99 -0.20
C TRP A 27 0.40 -18.51 0.71
N LEU A 28 0.39 -18.95 1.98
CA LEU A 28 -0.62 -18.55 2.95
C LEU A 28 -0.53 -17.05 3.25
N SER A 29 0.68 -16.51 3.34
CA SER A 29 0.89 -15.08 3.56
C SER A 29 0.30 -14.25 2.42
N THR A 30 0.50 -14.68 1.17
CA THR A 30 -0.09 -14.03 -0.01
C THR A 30 -1.61 -14.15 -0.01
N LEU A 31 -2.15 -15.33 0.31
CA LEU A 31 -3.59 -15.56 0.36
C LEU A 31 -4.27 -14.68 1.42
N TYR A 32 -3.77 -14.70 2.66
CA TYR A 32 -4.33 -13.88 3.74
C TYR A 32 -4.14 -12.39 3.48
N GLY A 33 -2.99 -11.97 2.94
CA GLY A 33 -2.75 -10.60 2.52
C GLY A 33 -3.79 -10.13 1.49
N GLY A 34 -4.10 -10.97 0.49
CA GLY A 34 -5.13 -10.69 -0.51
C GLY A 34 -6.54 -10.60 0.07
N MET A 35 -6.88 -11.48 1.02
CA MET A 35 -8.17 -11.42 1.72
C MET A 35 -8.31 -10.13 2.55
N VAL A 36 -7.23 -9.70 3.20
CA VAL A 36 -7.19 -8.44 3.96
C VAL A 36 -7.34 -7.23 3.02
N ILE A 37 -6.69 -7.23 1.85
CA ILE A 37 -6.88 -6.17 0.83
C ILE A 37 -8.33 -6.16 0.33
N MET A 38 -8.90 -7.31 0.03
CA MET A 38 -10.29 -7.41 -0.42
C MET A 38 -11.25 -6.84 0.63
N ALA A 39 -11.08 -7.21 1.91
CA ALA A 39 -11.85 -6.64 3.01
C ALA A 39 -11.66 -5.12 3.10
N GLY A 40 -10.44 -4.62 2.90
CA GLY A 40 -10.15 -3.20 2.84
C GLY A 40 -10.91 -2.49 1.72
N HIS A 41 -10.95 -3.03 0.52
CA HIS A 41 -11.72 -2.46 -0.59
C HIS A 41 -13.23 -2.53 -0.34
N ILE A 42 -13.74 -3.57 0.31
CA ILE A 42 -15.14 -3.63 0.74
C ILE A 42 -15.43 -2.51 1.75
N CYS A 43 -14.56 -2.29 2.75
CA CYS A 43 -14.71 -1.18 3.69
C CYS A 43 -14.71 0.19 3.00
N LEU A 44 -13.85 0.41 2.00
CA LEU A 44 -13.80 1.62 1.20
C LEU A 44 -15.04 1.82 0.32
N SER A 45 -15.75 0.75 -0.01
CA SER A 45 -17.00 0.78 -0.78
C SER A 45 -18.19 1.29 0.04
N ILE A 46 -18.09 1.30 1.38
CA ILE A 46 -19.14 1.76 2.29
C ILE A 46 -18.98 3.26 2.52
N PRO A 47 -20.03 4.11 2.33
CA PRO A 47 -19.95 5.56 2.43
C PRO A 47 -19.94 6.05 3.89
N VAL A 48 -18.98 5.57 4.69
CA VAL A 48 -18.78 5.96 6.10
C VAL A 48 -17.31 6.29 6.33
N VAL A 49 -17.04 7.41 7.00
CA VAL A 49 -15.66 7.89 7.24
C VAL A 49 -14.82 6.87 8.01
N ALA A 50 -15.41 6.26 9.04
CA ALA A 50 -14.71 5.26 9.85
C ALA A 50 -14.30 4.02 9.05
N THR A 51 -15.19 3.51 8.17
CA THR A 51 -14.89 2.37 7.30
C THR A 51 -13.85 2.72 6.24
N SER A 52 -13.80 3.98 5.79
CA SER A 52 -12.78 4.46 4.84
C SER A 52 -11.38 4.41 5.46
N TRP A 53 -11.21 4.89 6.69
CA TRP A 53 -9.92 4.80 7.39
C TRP A 53 -9.51 3.35 7.65
N LEU A 54 -10.44 2.53 8.11
CA LEU A 54 -10.20 1.10 8.29
C LEU A 54 -9.79 0.44 6.98
N GLY A 55 -10.47 0.76 5.88
CA GLY A 55 -10.15 0.23 4.55
C GLY A 55 -8.74 0.58 4.10
N ILE A 56 -8.29 1.82 4.27
CA ILE A 56 -6.92 2.24 3.95
C ILE A 56 -5.89 1.43 4.75
N VAL A 57 -6.12 1.26 6.04
CA VAL A 57 -5.22 0.48 6.91
C VAL A 57 -5.17 -0.99 6.48
N LEU A 58 -6.32 -1.60 6.21
CA LEU A 58 -6.39 -2.99 5.76
C LEU A 58 -5.68 -3.19 4.41
N VAL A 59 -5.86 -2.28 3.45
CA VAL A 59 -5.16 -2.35 2.16
C VAL A 59 -3.64 -2.21 2.36
N ALA A 60 -3.19 -1.30 3.21
CA ALA A 60 -1.77 -1.14 3.51
C ALA A 60 -1.16 -2.40 4.15
N VAL A 61 -1.82 -2.96 5.17
CA VAL A 61 -1.39 -4.18 5.85
C VAL A 61 -1.34 -5.35 4.88
N GLY A 62 -2.43 -5.61 4.15
CA GLY A 62 -2.49 -6.72 3.21
C GLY A 62 -1.46 -6.61 2.09
N THR A 63 -1.19 -5.40 1.58
CA THR A 63 -0.14 -5.15 0.59
C THR A 63 1.24 -5.47 1.14
N GLY A 64 1.51 -5.16 2.42
CA GLY A 64 2.73 -5.54 3.10
C GLY A 64 2.95 -7.06 3.14
N PHE A 65 1.89 -7.84 3.26
CA PHE A 65 1.96 -9.30 3.19
C PHE A 65 2.14 -9.84 1.75
N ILE A 66 1.47 -9.26 0.76
CA ILE A 66 1.53 -9.75 -0.62
C ILE A 66 2.87 -9.45 -1.28
N LYS A 67 3.34 -8.20 -1.17
CA LYS A 67 4.41 -7.66 -2.01
C LYS A 67 5.72 -8.46 -1.94
N PRO A 68 6.29 -8.80 -0.77
CA PRO A 68 7.49 -9.61 -0.69
C PRO A 68 7.24 -11.06 -1.12
N ASN A 69 6.10 -11.62 -0.78
CA ASN A 69 5.82 -13.04 -0.92
C ASN A 69 5.48 -13.46 -2.35
N LEU A 70 4.87 -12.60 -3.16
CA LEU A 70 4.65 -12.88 -4.60
C LEU A 70 5.97 -13.04 -5.35
N SER A 71 6.95 -12.18 -5.11
CA SER A 71 8.28 -12.31 -5.72
C SER A 71 8.98 -13.60 -5.28
N THR A 72 8.84 -13.98 -4.02
CA THR A 72 9.37 -15.24 -3.47
C THR A 72 8.72 -16.45 -4.14
N ILE A 73 7.40 -16.44 -4.34
CA ILE A 73 6.67 -17.52 -5.03
C ILE A 73 7.13 -17.63 -6.48
N VAL A 74 7.26 -16.50 -7.19
CA VAL A 74 7.74 -16.50 -8.59
C VAL A 74 9.15 -17.04 -8.68
N GLY A 75 10.05 -16.62 -7.79
CA GLY A 75 11.42 -17.14 -7.72
C GLY A 75 11.47 -18.64 -7.46
N GLY A 76 10.59 -19.16 -6.61
CA GLY A 76 10.49 -20.58 -6.27
C GLY A 76 9.83 -21.46 -7.32
N LEU A 77 9.38 -20.91 -8.49
CA LEU A 77 8.90 -21.68 -9.63
C LEU A 77 10.04 -22.25 -10.50
N TYR A 78 11.25 -21.72 -10.33
CA TYR A 78 12.43 -22.03 -11.14
C TYR A 78 13.57 -22.45 -10.23
N ASP A 79 14.40 -23.40 -10.69
CA ASP A 79 15.67 -23.71 -10.05
C ASP A 79 16.65 -22.54 -10.20
N ASP A 80 17.65 -22.45 -9.34
CA ASP A 80 18.57 -21.31 -9.31
C ASP A 80 19.34 -21.13 -10.62
N ASP A 81 19.64 -22.21 -11.33
CA ASP A 81 20.35 -22.24 -12.60
C ASP A 81 19.41 -22.26 -13.84
N ASP A 82 18.09 -22.15 -13.65
CA ASP A 82 17.13 -22.20 -14.76
C ASP A 82 17.17 -20.90 -15.57
N ILE A 83 17.61 -20.96 -16.82
CA ILE A 83 17.66 -19.82 -17.77
C ILE A 83 16.31 -19.16 -18.00
N ARG A 84 15.18 -19.83 -17.70
CA ARG A 84 13.82 -19.29 -17.83
C ARG A 84 13.42 -18.43 -16.64
N ARG A 85 14.18 -18.41 -15.55
CA ARG A 85 13.89 -17.64 -14.32
C ARG A 85 13.77 -16.15 -14.63
N ASP A 86 14.70 -15.60 -15.42
CA ASP A 86 14.66 -14.18 -15.79
C ASP A 86 13.43 -13.84 -16.64
N ALA A 87 13.09 -14.71 -17.60
CA ALA A 87 11.88 -14.54 -18.41
C ALA A 87 10.61 -14.61 -17.55
N GLY A 88 10.57 -15.48 -16.54
CA GLY A 88 9.49 -15.57 -15.56
C GLY A 88 9.30 -14.28 -14.78
N PHE A 89 10.39 -13.69 -14.28
CA PHE A 89 10.34 -12.39 -13.61
C PHE A 89 9.94 -11.26 -14.55
N GLN A 90 10.39 -11.26 -15.79
CA GLN A 90 9.98 -10.26 -16.79
C GLN A 90 8.47 -10.33 -17.05
N LEU A 91 7.90 -11.53 -17.22
CA LEU A 91 6.45 -11.72 -17.37
C LEU A 91 5.68 -11.27 -16.12
N PHE A 92 6.20 -11.56 -14.94
CA PHE A 92 5.62 -11.11 -13.68
C PHE A 92 5.57 -9.57 -13.60
N TYR A 93 6.71 -8.89 -13.84
CA TYR A 93 6.75 -7.42 -13.81
C TYR A 93 5.93 -6.79 -14.94
N MET A 94 5.89 -7.40 -16.12
CA MET A 94 5.03 -6.95 -17.21
C MET A 94 3.55 -7.01 -16.80
N SER A 95 3.10 -8.09 -16.16
CA SER A 95 1.73 -8.22 -15.69
C SER A 95 1.38 -7.19 -14.61
N VAL A 96 2.33 -6.87 -13.70
CA VAL A 96 2.18 -5.79 -12.71
C VAL A 96 2.02 -4.43 -13.39
N ASN A 97 2.83 -4.13 -14.42
CA ASN A 97 2.75 -2.87 -15.16
C ASN A 97 1.44 -2.74 -15.95
N VAL A 98 1.00 -3.83 -16.60
CA VAL A 98 -0.30 -3.86 -17.30
C VAL A 98 -1.45 -3.62 -16.30
N GLY A 99 -1.42 -4.27 -15.13
CA GLY A 99 -2.37 -4.04 -14.06
C GLY A 99 -2.38 -2.60 -13.54
N SER A 100 -1.18 -2.02 -13.38
CA SER A 100 -1.02 -0.62 -12.93
C SER A 100 -1.59 0.39 -13.92
N LEU A 101 -1.57 0.08 -15.21
CA LEU A 101 -2.18 0.91 -16.26
C LEU A 101 -3.70 0.69 -16.34
N ALA A 102 -4.14 -0.56 -16.36
CA ALA A 102 -5.54 -0.92 -16.56
C ALA A 102 -6.43 -0.54 -15.37
N SER A 103 -5.91 -0.74 -14.14
CA SER A 103 -6.68 -0.52 -12.91
C SER A 103 -7.19 0.92 -12.75
N PRO A 104 -6.37 1.98 -12.88
CA PRO A 104 -6.84 3.36 -12.80
C PRO A 104 -7.86 3.73 -13.89
N LEU A 105 -7.74 3.15 -15.08
CA LEU A 105 -8.70 3.39 -16.18
C LEU A 105 -10.08 2.85 -15.83
N VAL A 106 -10.15 1.61 -15.33
CA VAL A 106 -11.42 0.98 -14.93
C VAL A 106 -12.02 1.68 -13.72
N THR A 107 -11.22 1.86 -12.66
CA THR A 107 -11.71 2.47 -11.42
C THR A 107 -12.03 3.95 -11.60
N GLY A 108 -11.27 4.67 -12.45
CA GLY A 108 -11.52 6.07 -12.80
C GLY A 108 -12.82 6.24 -13.56
N TRP A 109 -13.05 5.42 -14.60
CA TRP A 109 -14.29 5.43 -15.37
C TRP A 109 -15.53 5.12 -14.49
N LEU A 110 -15.43 4.11 -13.61
CA LEU A 110 -16.51 3.80 -12.67
C LEU A 110 -16.76 4.92 -11.67
N ARG A 111 -15.69 5.56 -11.18
CA ARG A 111 -15.78 6.70 -10.29
C ARG A 111 -16.52 7.87 -10.92
N GLU A 112 -16.24 8.19 -12.19
CA GLU A 112 -16.89 9.29 -12.90
C GLU A 112 -18.36 9.03 -13.14
N ARG A 113 -18.75 7.77 -13.43
CA ARG A 113 -20.14 7.41 -13.72
C ARG A 113 -21.00 7.12 -12.50
N TYR A 114 -20.42 6.50 -11.47
CA TYR A 114 -21.16 5.91 -10.34
C TYR A 114 -20.62 6.36 -8.97
N GLY A 115 -19.60 7.23 -8.95
CA GLY A 115 -18.99 7.72 -7.73
C GLY A 115 -17.84 6.86 -7.19
N TYR A 116 -17.16 7.37 -6.15
CA TYR A 116 -15.96 6.75 -5.57
C TYR A 116 -16.19 5.32 -5.06
N HIS A 117 -17.34 5.06 -4.48
CA HIS A 117 -17.67 3.76 -3.89
C HIS A 117 -17.75 2.66 -4.95
N ALA A 118 -18.22 2.98 -6.17
CA ALA A 118 -18.23 2.03 -7.28
C ALA A 118 -16.81 1.68 -7.76
N GLY A 119 -15.89 2.65 -7.77
CA GLY A 119 -14.48 2.39 -8.05
C GLY A 119 -13.86 1.41 -7.06
N PHE A 120 -14.09 1.59 -5.76
CA PHE A 120 -13.57 0.69 -4.73
C PHE A 120 -14.24 -0.69 -4.76
N SER A 121 -15.55 -0.76 -5.07
CA SER A 121 -16.25 -2.03 -5.26
C SER A 121 -15.66 -2.85 -6.40
N SER A 122 -15.29 -2.20 -7.51
CA SER A 122 -14.64 -2.90 -8.64
C SER A 122 -13.26 -3.46 -8.25
N ALA A 123 -12.51 -2.75 -7.42
CA ALA A 123 -11.24 -3.24 -6.90
C ALA A 123 -11.43 -4.45 -5.98
N ALA A 124 -12.48 -4.45 -5.13
CA ALA A 124 -12.83 -5.61 -4.32
C ALA A 124 -13.18 -6.84 -5.17
N VAL A 125 -13.97 -6.66 -6.23
CA VAL A 125 -14.30 -7.74 -7.19
C VAL A 125 -13.04 -8.24 -7.90
N GLY A 126 -12.20 -7.33 -8.40
CA GLY A 126 -10.93 -7.69 -9.04
C GLY A 126 -10.02 -8.50 -8.12
N MET A 127 -9.92 -8.11 -6.84
CA MET A 127 -9.14 -8.87 -5.84
C MET A 127 -9.78 -10.24 -5.58
N GLY A 128 -11.10 -10.35 -5.53
CA GLY A 128 -11.81 -11.63 -5.41
C GLY A 128 -11.47 -12.57 -6.56
N VAL A 129 -11.52 -12.08 -7.80
CA VAL A 129 -11.16 -12.87 -9.00
C VAL A 129 -9.68 -13.30 -8.92
N ALA A 130 -8.78 -12.39 -8.53
CA ALA A 130 -7.36 -12.71 -8.36
C ALA A 130 -7.12 -13.79 -7.30
N LEU A 131 -7.82 -13.73 -6.16
CA LEU A 131 -7.73 -14.75 -5.10
C LEU A 131 -8.25 -16.11 -5.57
N ILE A 132 -9.36 -16.14 -6.30
CA ILE A 132 -9.89 -17.36 -6.89
C ILE A 132 -8.85 -17.96 -7.85
N ALA A 133 -8.31 -17.17 -8.76
CA ALA A 133 -7.29 -17.61 -9.69
C ALA A 133 -6.02 -18.12 -8.96
N PHE A 134 -5.61 -17.42 -7.90
CA PHE A 134 -4.46 -17.81 -7.08
C PHE A 134 -4.67 -19.15 -6.37
N VAL A 135 -5.85 -19.38 -5.81
CA VAL A 135 -6.22 -20.65 -5.16
C VAL A 135 -6.33 -21.78 -6.18
N TYR A 136 -6.95 -21.54 -7.34
CA TYR A 136 -7.01 -22.54 -8.40
C TYR A 136 -5.64 -22.88 -9.00
N GLY A 137 -4.74 -21.89 -9.07
CA GLY A 137 -3.37 -22.07 -9.56
C GLY A 137 -2.44 -22.82 -8.62
N ARG A 138 -2.85 -23.07 -7.36
CA ARG A 138 -2.01 -23.65 -6.29
C ARG A 138 -1.32 -24.96 -6.69
N HIS A 139 -1.98 -25.80 -7.47
CA HIS A 139 -1.44 -27.10 -7.90
C HIS A 139 -0.31 -27.01 -8.93
N LYS A 140 -0.07 -25.82 -9.49
CA LYS A 140 1.06 -25.54 -10.39
C LYS A 140 2.27 -25.00 -9.66
N LEU A 141 2.14 -24.68 -8.37
CA LEU A 141 3.22 -24.13 -7.57
C LEU A 141 4.13 -25.25 -7.06
N SER A 142 5.42 -24.96 -6.90
CA SER A 142 6.38 -25.87 -6.28
C SER A 142 6.07 -26.07 -4.81
N ALA A 143 6.56 -27.16 -4.22
CA ALA A 143 6.41 -27.46 -2.79
C ALA A 143 6.97 -26.35 -1.90
N PHE A 144 7.96 -25.61 -2.37
CA PHE A 144 8.56 -24.46 -1.69
C PHE A 144 7.51 -23.39 -1.30
N ALA A 145 6.53 -23.13 -2.17
CA ALA A 145 5.51 -22.11 -1.90
C ALA A 145 4.66 -22.43 -0.64
N PHE A 146 4.56 -23.70 -0.27
CA PHE A 146 3.74 -24.19 0.86
C PHE A 146 4.55 -24.45 2.13
N THR A 147 5.87 -24.42 2.04
CA THR A 147 6.75 -24.63 3.19
C THR A 147 7.08 -23.33 3.89
N VAL A 148 7.34 -23.38 5.18
CA VAL A 148 7.89 -22.26 5.94
C VAL A 148 9.41 -22.31 5.78
N PRO A 149 10.05 -21.35 5.09
CA PRO A 149 11.46 -21.44 4.75
C PRO A 149 12.39 -21.52 5.96
N ASN A 150 12.05 -20.79 7.02
CA ASN A 150 12.88 -20.72 8.22
C ASN A 150 11.98 -20.69 9.48
N PRO A 151 11.43 -21.84 9.89
CA PRO A 151 10.46 -21.90 10.99
C PRO A 151 11.08 -21.46 12.31
N ILE A 152 10.27 -20.76 13.14
CA ILE A 152 10.70 -20.24 14.44
C ILE A 152 11.03 -21.38 15.39
N ARG A 153 12.24 -21.37 15.91
CA ARG A 153 12.63 -22.26 17.01
C ARG A 153 11.96 -21.84 18.31
N PRO A 154 11.63 -22.78 19.22
CA PRO A 154 10.97 -22.47 20.49
C PRO A 154 11.67 -21.36 21.29
N GLU A 155 12.99 -21.33 21.24
CA GLU A 155 13.86 -20.39 21.97
C GLU A 155 13.78 -18.96 21.39
N GLU A 156 13.45 -18.83 20.09
CA GLU A 156 13.36 -17.56 19.39
C GLU A 156 11.98 -16.90 19.45
N ARG A 157 10.96 -17.62 19.91
CA ARG A 157 9.55 -17.16 19.88
C ARG A 157 9.36 -15.81 20.57
N THR A 158 9.87 -15.66 21.79
CA THR A 158 9.71 -14.42 22.56
C THR A 158 10.39 -13.25 21.85
N ARG A 159 11.61 -13.45 21.35
CA ARG A 159 12.33 -12.44 20.59
C ARG A 159 11.61 -12.07 19.31
N PHE A 160 11.09 -13.06 18.60
CA PHE A 160 10.34 -12.85 17.36
C PHE A 160 9.08 -12.00 17.60
N VAL A 161 8.26 -12.37 18.59
CA VAL A 161 7.05 -11.63 18.96
C VAL A 161 7.42 -10.20 19.37
N LEU A 162 8.43 -10.02 20.21
CA LEU A 162 8.87 -8.69 20.65
C LEU A 162 9.31 -7.83 19.48
N VAL A 163 10.16 -8.34 18.58
CA VAL A 163 10.63 -7.61 17.40
C VAL A 163 9.46 -7.28 16.47
N SER A 164 8.54 -8.22 16.24
CA SER A 164 7.36 -7.98 15.39
C SER A 164 6.46 -6.89 15.97
N VAL A 165 6.18 -6.92 17.26
CA VAL A 165 5.38 -5.90 17.96
C VAL A 165 6.09 -4.54 17.90
N LEU A 166 7.40 -4.48 18.17
CA LEU A 166 8.18 -3.25 18.12
C LEU A 166 8.22 -2.67 16.69
N THR A 167 8.32 -3.52 15.65
CA THR A 167 8.32 -3.08 14.26
C THR A 167 6.96 -2.50 13.88
N VAL A 168 5.85 -3.16 14.23
CA VAL A 168 4.51 -2.66 13.96
C VAL A 168 4.24 -1.36 14.74
N ALA A 169 4.57 -1.32 16.02
CA ALA A 169 4.40 -0.13 16.86
C ALA A 169 5.28 1.04 16.36
N GLY A 170 6.55 0.76 16.00
CA GLY A 170 7.46 1.75 15.43
C GLY A 170 6.98 2.30 14.09
N THR A 171 6.44 1.43 13.22
CA THR A 171 5.84 1.85 11.94
C THR A 171 4.62 2.74 12.18
N ALA A 172 3.73 2.35 13.09
CA ALA A 172 2.55 3.14 13.43
C ALA A 172 2.94 4.51 14.01
N ALA A 173 3.91 4.56 14.93
CA ALA A 173 4.43 5.78 15.51
C ALA A 173 5.07 6.69 14.44
N LEU A 174 5.90 6.12 13.55
CA LEU A 174 6.51 6.87 12.46
C LEU A 174 5.47 7.47 11.51
N VAL A 175 4.46 6.70 11.13
CA VAL A 175 3.36 7.19 10.28
C VAL A 175 2.59 8.30 10.99
N ALA A 176 2.31 8.18 12.30
CA ALA A 176 1.65 9.22 13.08
C ALA A 176 2.49 10.51 13.14
N VAL A 177 3.79 10.42 13.42
CA VAL A 177 4.70 11.58 13.45
C VAL A 177 4.80 12.23 12.07
N LEU A 178 4.99 11.45 11.01
CA LEU A 178 5.05 12.00 9.65
C LEU A 178 3.73 12.66 9.23
N SER A 179 2.57 12.14 9.66
CA SER A 179 1.28 12.74 9.37
C SER A 179 1.11 14.11 10.02
N THR A 180 1.55 14.26 11.28
CA THR A 180 1.53 15.55 11.98
C THR A 180 2.47 16.56 11.37
N LEU A 181 3.71 16.14 11.04
CA LEU A 181 4.70 17.02 10.42
C LEU A 181 4.27 17.48 9.02
N THR A 182 3.71 16.58 8.20
CA THR A 182 3.23 16.92 6.86
C THR A 182 2.02 17.85 6.94
N GLY A 183 1.11 17.62 7.87
CA GLY A 183 -0.03 18.50 8.13
C GLY A 183 0.43 19.91 8.51
N SER A 184 1.36 20.03 9.46
CA SER A 184 1.89 21.33 9.90
C SER A 184 2.66 22.07 8.79
N LEU A 185 3.39 21.36 7.92
CA LEU A 185 4.07 21.96 6.76
C LEU A 185 3.09 22.47 5.70
N LEU A 186 2.04 21.71 5.39
CA LEU A 186 1.00 22.13 4.45
C LEU A 186 0.23 23.35 4.97
N ASP A 187 -0.07 23.39 6.27
CA ASP A 187 -0.72 24.54 6.92
C ASP A 187 0.18 25.77 6.89
N ALA A 188 1.49 25.62 7.16
CA ALA A 188 2.46 26.72 7.08
C ALA A 188 2.59 27.25 5.65
N ILE A 189 2.69 26.37 4.63
CA ILE A 189 2.77 26.76 3.21
C ILE A 189 1.48 27.48 2.78
N SER A 190 0.31 26.96 3.13
CA SER A 190 -0.99 27.55 2.78
C SER A 190 -1.15 28.94 3.39
N THR A 191 -0.77 29.10 4.67
CA THR A 191 -0.80 30.39 5.37
C THR A 191 0.18 31.41 4.73
N THR A 192 1.39 30.96 4.38
CA THR A 192 2.40 31.82 3.74
C THR A 192 1.94 32.25 2.34
N MET A 193 1.33 31.33 1.57
CA MET A 193 0.76 31.64 0.24
C MET A 193 -0.41 32.63 0.29
N LEU A 194 -1.15 32.69 1.39
CA LEU A 194 -2.23 33.67 1.61
C LEU A 194 -1.69 35.05 2.02
N ILE A 195 -0.64 35.11 2.84
CA ILE A 195 -0.09 36.36 3.39
C ILE A 195 0.72 37.12 2.35
N ILE A 196 1.52 36.43 1.52
CA ILE A 196 2.40 37.09 0.54
C ILE A 196 1.60 37.97 -0.46
N PRO A 197 0.54 37.45 -1.15
CA PRO A 197 -0.22 38.28 -2.08
C PRO A 197 -1.02 39.40 -1.38
N ALA A 198 -1.50 39.17 -0.15
CA ALA A 198 -2.20 40.22 0.62
C ALA A 198 -1.25 41.36 1.00
N GLY A 199 -0.03 41.06 1.45
CA GLY A 199 0.99 42.07 1.75
C GLY A 199 1.44 42.84 0.51
N ALA A 200 1.59 42.17 -0.66
CA ALA A 200 1.92 42.81 -1.92
C ALA A 200 0.79 43.72 -2.46
N ALA A 201 -0.48 43.36 -2.21
CA ALA A 201 -1.63 44.20 -2.57
C ALA A 201 -1.70 45.48 -1.69
N LEU A 202 -1.48 45.35 -0.39
CA LEU A 202 -1.45 46.50 0.53
C LEU A 202 -0.28 47.44 0.25
N GLY A 203 0.90 46.91 -0.07
CA GLY A 203 2.06 47.71 -0.43
C GLY A 203 1.93 48.50 -1.76
N ARG A 204 1.05 48.03 -2.67
CA ARG A 204 0.71 48.76 -3.90
C ARG A 204 -0.31 49.89 -3.67
N SER A 205 -1.27 49.68 -2.75
CA SER A 205 -2.25 50.70 -2.39
C SER A 205 -1.61 51.92 -1.74
N GLY A 206 -0.67 51.73 -0.84
CA GLY A 206 0.04 52.81 -0.17
C GLY A 206 0.98 53.65 -1.06
N ARG A 207 1.38 53.12 -2.24
CA ARG A 207 2.29 53.85 -3.17
C ARG A 207 1.53 54.75 -4.16
N ASN A 208 0.23 54.46 -4.36
CA ASN A 208 -0.60 55.26 -5.25
C ASN A 208 -1.13 56.55 -4.60
N ASP A 209 -1.14 56.59 -3.26
CA ASP A 209 -1.62 57.75 -2.52
C ASP A 209 -0.56 58.86 -2.38
N GLU A 210 0.74 58.55 -2.60
CA GLU A 210 1.86 59.52 -2.55
C GLU A 210 2.09 60.26 -3.85
N HIS A 211 1.52 59.87 -4.99
CA HIS A 211 1.68 60.48 -6.32
C HIS A 211 0.45 61.19 -6.84
N GLY A 212 -0.62 61.36 -6.06
CA GLY A 212 -1.86 62.04 -6.41
C GLY A 212 -2.01 63.47 -5.86
N GLY A 213 -1.02 64.04 -5.22
CA GLY A 213 -1.02 65.37 -4.59
C GLY A 213 0.05 66.29 -5.16
N GLY A 214 -0.18 66.74 -6.40
CA GLY A 214 0.63 67.75 -7.01
C GLY A 214 -0.14 68.50 -8.13
#